data_8171c5fc4de16ef7368a5f681a173857
#
_entry.id   8171c5fc4de16ef7368a5f681a173857
#
_cell.length_a   1.000
_cell.length_b   1.000
_cell.length_c   1.000
_cell.angle_alpha   90.00
_cell.angle_beta   90.00
_cell.angle_gamma   90.00
#
_symmetry.space_group_name_H-M   'P 1'
#
loop_
_entity.id
_entity.type
_entity.pdbx_description
1 polymer ?
#
loop_
_entity_poly.entity_id
_entity_poly.type
_entity_poly.pdbx_seq_one_letter_code
_entity_poly.pdbx_strand_id
1 'polypeptide(L)'
;KIIENFKFKTPVGLPPICSLISGYFSYDSIRYIEKIPNKCKDDLKLPDVRLLRPRTLVIHDNLKKKIYYIINTFGDEKISNYKVRYLAIESEINNLLIQASLEKNNSYKATKTNIKVRSNTAKNKFLEMVNRAKKYIKIGDIFQVVLSQRFEAKLTKRPLEIYKKLRVTNPSPFMYFFNFKDFQIIGASPEILVRLRDNKITVRPIAGTRPRGKNTKQDNFFAKDLLQDKKELSEHLMLLD
;
A
#
# COMPACT_ATOMS: atom_id res chain seq x y z
N LYS A 1 12.30 15.45 -12.45
CA LYS A 1 13.46 14.89 -13.19
C LYS A 1 13.48 13.35 -13.21
N ILE A 2 13.42 12.63 -12.06
CA ILE A 2 13.46 11.14 -12.05
C ILE A 2 12.33 10.56 -12.88
N ILE A 3 11.09 10.99 -12.66
CA ILE A 3 9.90 10.48 -13.38
C ILE A 3 9.98 10.81 -14.87
N GLU A 4 10.52 11.96 -15.23
CA GLU A 4 10.66 12.40 -16.63
C GLU A 4 11.62 11.50 -17.42
N ASN A 5 12.72 11.06 -16.78
CA ASN A 5 13.67 10.14 -17.41
C ASN A 5 13.10 8.74 -17.62
N PHE A 6 11.96 8.42 -16.97
CA PHE A 6 11.29 7.12 -17.06
C PHE A 6 9.94 7.19 -17.80
N LYS A 7 9.67 8.29 -18.51
CA LYS A 7 8.46 8.37 -19.36
C LYS A 7 8.48 7.23 -20.37
N PHE A 8 7.39 6.50 -20.39
CA PHE A 8 7.18 5.37 -21.27
C PHE A 8 5.82 5.46 -21.92
N LYS A 9 5.78 5.37 -23.25
CA LYS A 9 4.51 5.29 -23.98
C LYS A 9 4.03 3.84 -23.95
N THR A 10 2.96 3.59 -23.23
CA THR A 10 2.36 2.25 -23.15
C THR A 10 1.98 1.75 -24.54
N PRO A 11 2.46 0.58 -24.97
CA PRO A 11 2.02 -0.01 -26.24
C PRO A 11 0.53 -0.31 -26.24
N VAL A 12 -0.11 -0.20 -27.41
CA VAL A 12 -1.52 -0.51 -27.56
C VAL A 12 -1.80 -1.95 -27.13
N GLY A 13 -2.84 -2.16 -26.35
CA GLY A 13 -3.24 -3.48 -25.87
C GLY A 13 -2.58 -3.93 -24.55
N LEU A 14 -1.54 -3.25 -24.09
CA LEU A 14 -0.94 -3.53 -22.77
C LEU A 14 -1.58 -2.68 -21.66
N PRO A 15 -1.64 -3.22 -20.42
CA PRO A 15 -2.12 -2.46 -19.28
C PRO A 15 -1.13 -1.33 -18.93
N PRO A 16 -1.60 -0.15 -18.46
CA PRO A 16 -0.73 0.99 -18.13
C PRO A 16 0.38 0.68 -17.12
N ILE A 17 0.18 -0.35 -16.28
CA ILE A 17 1.14 -0.80 -15.27
C ILE A 17 2.35 -1.56 -15.86
N CYS A 18 2.41 -1.78 -17.17
CA CYS A 18 3.49 -2.54 -17.80
C CYS A 18 4.89 -1.90 -17.61
N SER A 19 4.95 -0.59 -17.33
CA SER A 19 6.19 0.09 -16.92
C SER A 19 6.01 0.69 -15.53
N LEU A 20 6.20 -0.14 -14.52
CA LEU A 20 5.95 0.19 -13.13
C LEU A 20 7.21 0.73 -12.44
N ILE A 21 7.06 1.83 -11.70
CA ILE A 21 7.93 2.18 -10.59
C ILE A 21 7.08 2.10 -9.33
N SER A 22 7.48 1.31 -8.37
CA SER A 22 6.72 1.07 -7.15
C SER A 22 7.64 1.03 -5.93
N GLY A 23 7.09 1.38 -4.78
CA GLY A 23 7.85 1.41 -3.53
C GLY A 23 7.11 2.23 -2.49
N TYR A 24 7.87 2.90 -1.62
CA TYR A 24 7.28 3.73 -0.57
C TYR A 24 8.06 5.03 -0.37
N PHE A 25 7.32 5.99 0.16
CA PHE A 25 7.82 7.20 0.79
C PHE A 25 7.43 7.12 2.26
N SER A 26 8.41 7.29 3.18
CA SER A 26 8.12 7.33 4.61
C SER A 26 7.35 8.60 4.98
N TYR A 27 6.74 8.60 6.17
CA TYR A 27 6.15 9.83 6.71
C TYR A 27 7.18 10.96 6.82
N ASP A 28 8.41 10.64 7.20
CA ASP A 28 9.50 11.59 7.36
C ASP A 28 10.03 12.17 6.04
N SER A 29 9.60 11.66 4.89
CA SER A 29 9.90 12.26 3.58
C SER A 29 9.38 13.70 3.44
N ILE A 30 8.40 14.11 4.27
CA ILE A 30 7.94 15.50 4.38
C ILE A 30 9.06 16.47 4.74
N ARG A 31 10.12 16.01 5.41
CA ARG A 31 11.28 16.82 5.80
C ARG A 31 12.13 17.30 4.63
N TYR A 32 11.97 16.69 3.45
CA TYR A 32 12.57 17.19 2.21
C TYR A 32 11.81 18.39 1.61
N ILE A 33 10.59 18.64 2.11
CA ILE A 33 9.70 19.69 1.62
C ILE A 33 9.52 20.77 2.69
N GLU A 34 9.29 20.35 3.95
CA GLU A 34 8.94 21.22 5.08
C GLU A 34 10.04 21.25 6.15
N LYS A 35 10.29 22.42 6.72
CA LYS A 35 11.21 22.59 7.87
C LYS A 35 10.48 22.29 9.18
N ILE A 36 10.44 21.03 9.57
CA ILE A 36 9.83 20.58 10.82
C ILE A 36 10.88 20.00 11.78
N PRO A 37 10.67 20.14 13.13
CA PRO A 37 11.62 19.63 14.11
C PRO A 37 11.81 18.12 14.03
N ASN A 38 13.07 17.65 14.02
CA ASN A 38 13.40 16.22 14.07
C ASN A 38 13.66 15.79 15.52
N LYS A 39 12.57 15.46 16.26
CA LYS A 39 12.64 15.09 17.67
C LYS A 39 12.46 13.58 17.92
N CYS A 40 12.03 12.84 16.91
CA CYS A 40 11.79 11.41 17.04
C CYS A 40 13.09 10.64 16.83
N LYS A 41 13.29 9.58 17.64
CA LYS A 41 14.43 8.68 17.47
C LYS A 41 14.18 7.76 16.29
N ASP A 42 15.09 7.78 15.32
CA ASP A 42 15.13 6.77 14.26
C ASP A 42 15.89 5.53 14.77
N ASP A 43 15.16 4.53 15.21
CA ASP A 43 15.68 3.26 15.72
C ASP A 43 15.59 2.12 14.69
N LEU A 44 14.84 2.28 13.62
CA LEU A 44 14.72 1.31 12.53
C LEU A 44 15.76 1.50 11.43
N LYS A 45 16.23 2.74 11.25
CA LYS A 45 17.23 3.12 10.24
C LYS A 45 16.88 2.64 8.82
N LEU A 46 15.59 2.74 8.49
CA LEU A 46 15.11 2.46 7.16
C LEU A 46 15.22 3.70 6.27
N PRO A 47 15.48 3.55 4.97
CA PRO A 47 15.51 4.69 4.06
C PRO A 47 14.14 5.36 3.97
N ASP A 48 14.10 6.70 3.87
CA ASP A 48 12.85 7.44 3.73
C ASP A 48 12.13 7.16 2.42
N VAL A 49 12.87 6.83 1.39
CA VAL A 49 12.31 6.51 0.07
C VAL A 49 13.00 5.29 -0.49
N ARG A 50 12.23 4.31 -0.91
CA ARG A 50 12.77 3.17 -1.64
C ARG A 50 11.84 2.77 -2.76
N LEU A 51 12.33 2.86 -3.99
CA LEU A 51 11.59 2.58 -5.21
C LEU A 51 12.23 1.40 -5.94
N LEU A 52 11.40 0.60 -6.58
CA LEU A 52 11.76 -0.52 -7.43
C LEU A 52 11.23 -0.26 -8.84
N ARG A 53 12.04 -0.56 -9.83
CA ARG A 53 11.64 -0.64 -11.23
C ARG A 53 11.79 -2.09 -11.70
N PRO A 54 10.71 -2.87 -11.73
CA PRO A 54 10.78 -4.27 -12.09
C PRO A 54 11.11 -4.42 -13.58
N ARG A 55 12.04 -5.34 -13.87
CA ARG A 55 12.31 -5.76 -15.25
C ARG A 55 11.23 -6.72 -15.73
N THR A 56 10.90 -7.70 -14.91
CA THR A 56 9.90 -8.72 -15.22
C THR A 56 8.64 -8.47 -14.41
N LEU A 57 7.50 -8.46 -15.08
CA LEU A 57 6.17 -8.29 -14.50
C LEU A 57 5.26 -9.43 -14.91
N VAL A 58 4.51 -9.96 -13.96
CA VAL A 58 3.36 -10.83 -14.22
C VAL A 58 2.12 -10.07 -13.74
N ILE A 59 1.25 -9.71 -14.67
CA ILE A 59 0.05 -8.92 -14.40
C ILE A 59 -1.18 -9.79 -14.60
N HIS A 60 -1.97 -9.99 -13.55
CA HIS A 60 -3.25 -10.65 -13.63
C HIS A 60 -4.38 -9.62 -13.72
N ASP A 61 -5.00 -9.50 -14.88
CA ASP A 61 -6.16 -8.64 -15.13
C ASP A 61 -7.44 -9.45 -14.85
N ASN A 62 -8.02 -9.24 -13.68
CA ASN A 62 -9.24 -9.93 -13.25
C ASN A 62 -10.46 -9.53 -14.09
N LEU A 63 -10.49 -8.32 -14.63
CA LEU A 63 -11.61 -7.84 -15.43
C LEU A 63 -11.61 -8.48 -16.83
N LYS A 64 -10.45 -8.48 -17.47
CA LYS A 64 -10.27 -9.06 -18.80
C LYS A 64 -10.02 -10.57 -18.79
N LYS A 65 -9.85 -11.17 -17.60
CA LYS A 65 -9.48 -12.60 -17.42
C LYS A 65 -8.21 -12.98 -18.17
N LYS A 66 -7.21 -12.10 -18.15
CA LYS A 66 -5.93 -12.27 -18.85
C LYS A 66 -4.75 -12.18 -17.88
N ILE A 67 -3.70 -12.91 -18.19
CA ILE A 67 -2.39 -12.77 -17.55
C ILE A 67 -1.42 -12.23 -18.59
N TYR A 68 -0.68 -11.18 -18.23
CA TYR A 68 0.37 -10.60 -19.07
C TYR A 68 1.72 -10.93 -18.46
N TYR A 69 2.62 -11.47 -19.26
CA TYR A 69 4.03 -11.64 -18.94
C TYR A 69 4.80 -10.57 -19.70
N ILE A 70 5.48 -9.71 -18.99
CA ILE A 70 6.14 -8.52 -19.56
C ILE A 70 7.57 -8.48 -19.09
N ILE A 71 8.50 -8.32 -20.02
CA ILE A 71 9.91 -8.08 -19.73
C ILE A 71 10.28 -6.72 -20.30
N ASN A 72 10.66 -5.80 -19.42
CA ASN A 72 11.12 -4.48 -19.78
C ASN A 72 12.61 -4.49 -20.11
N THR A 73 13.00 -3.85 -21.21
CA THR A 73 14.40 -3.51 -21.50
C THR A 73 14.59 -2.03 -21.20
N PHE A 74 15.72 -1.70 -20.57
CA PHE A 74 16.01 -0.33 -20.19
C PHE A 74 17.05 0.27 -21.12
N GLY A 75 17.04 1.61 -21.29
CA GLY A 75 17.90 2.29 -22.26
C GLY A 75 19.39 2.28 -21.92
N ASP A 76 19.76 1.88 -20.71
CA ASP A 76 21.13 1.64 -20.27
C ASP A 76 21.67 0.27 -20.68
N GLU A 77 20.80 -0.65 -21.14
CA GLU A 77 21.21 -1.94 -21.68
C GLU A 77 21.79 -1.74 -23.10
N LYS A 78 23.06 -2.09 -23.29
CA LYS A 78 23.68 -2.12 -24.61
C LYS A 78 23.08 -3.27 -25.44
N ILE A 79 22.09 -2.96 -26.25
CA ILE A 79 21.44 -3.93 -27.13
C ILE A 79 22.11 -3.85 -28.49
N SER A 80 23.08 -4.71 -28.72
CA SER A 80 23.79 -4.79 -30.01
C SER A 80 22.96 -5.49 -31.10
N ASN A 81 22.00 -6.32 -30.72
CA ASN A 81 21.14 -7.05 -31.65
C ASN A 81 19.73 -7.28 -31.08
N TYR A 82 18.76 -6.53 -31.57
CA TYR A 82 17.36 -6.62 -31.10
C TYR A 82 16.72 -7.98 -31.35
N LYS A 83 17.07 -8.69 -32.43
CA LYS A 83 16.53 -10.01 -32.76
C LYS A 83 16.99 -11.05 -31.72
N VAL A 84 18.27 -11.05 -31.37
CA VAL A 84 18.81 -11.94 -30.32
C VAL A 84 18.17 -11.63 -28.97
N ARG A 85 17.99 -10.35 -28.66
CA ARG A 85 17.32 -9.93 -27.43
C ARG A 85 15.87 -10.38 -27.37
N TYR A 86 15.14 -10.26 -28.47
CA TYR A 86 13.75 -10.71 -28.57
C TYR A 86 13.64 -12.22 -28.29
N LEU A 87 14.45 -13.05 -28.92
CA LEU A 87 14.46 -14.51 -28.70
C LEU A 87 14.81 -14.87 -27.25
N ALA A 88 15.75 -14.16 -26.64
CA ALA A 88 16.08 -14.35 -25.23
C ALA A 88 14.90 -14.03 -24.29
N ILE A 89 14.17 -12.95 -24.56
CA ILE A 89 12.97 -12.57 -23.81
C ILE A 89 11.85 -13.60 -24.00
N GLU A 90 11.62 -14.07 -25.21
CA GLU A 90 10.64 -15.13 -25.49
C GLU A 90 10.93 -16.41 -24.73
N SER A 91 12.21 -16.84 -24.70
CA SER A 91 12.66 -17.98 -23.89
C SER A 91 12.44 -17.76 -22.39
N GLU A 92 12.71 -16.56 -21.88
CA GLU A 92 12.49 -16.20 -20.47
C GLU A 92 11.00 -16.27 -20.10
N ILE A 93 10.12 -15.76 -20.96
CA ILE A 93 8.66 -15.86 -20.79
C ILE A 93 8.20 -17.32 -20.76
N ASN A 94 8.66 -18.13 -21.68
CA ASN A 94 8.32 -19.57 -21.72
C ASN A 94 8.77 -20.30 -20.45
N ASN A 95 9.95 -19.99 -19.91
CA ASN A 95 10.42 -20.54 -18.64
C ASN A 95 9.53 -20.13 -17.47
N LEU A 96 9.07 -18.85 -17.41
CA LEU A 96 8.13 -18.38 -16.39
C LEU A 96 6.78 -19.12 -16.46
N LEU A 97 6.27 -19.39 -17.66
CA LEU A 97 5.04 -20.16 -17.87
C LEU A 97 5.19 -21.60 -17.36
N ILE A 98 6.30 -22.26 -17.65
CA ILE A 98 6.59 -23.61 -17.16
C ILE A 98 6.66 -23.62 -15.63
N GLN A 99 7.41 -22.70 -15.03
CA GLN A 99 7.51 -22.59 -13.58
C GLN A 99 6.15 -22.35 -12.91
N ALA A 100 5.33 -21.46 -13.47
CA ALA A 100 3.99 -21.20 -12.95
C ALA A 100 3.07 -22.43 -13.00
N SER A 101 3.26 -23.33 -13.97
CA SER A 101 2.48 -24.57 -14.09
C SER A 101 2.95 -25.67 -13.10
N LEU A 102 4.20 -25.61 -12.64
CA LEU A 102 4.80 -26.61 -11.74
C LEU A 102 4.57 -26.32 -10.25
N GLU A 103 4.26 -25.07 -9.88
CA GLU A 103 4.02 -24.72 -8.48
C GLU A 103 2.73 -25.37 -7.96
N LYS A 104 2.89 -26.44 -7.17
CA LYS A 104 1.79 -27.05 -6.42
C LYS A 104 1.38 -26.15 -5.25
N ASN A 105 0.07 -25.98 -5.06
CA ASN A 105 -0.52 -25.35 -3.89
C ASN A 105 -0.07 -26.07 -2.60
N ASN A 106 0.92 -25.56 -1.92
CA ASN A 106 1.25 -26.00 -0.58
C ASN A 106 0.20 -25.44 0.39
N SER A 107 -0.75 -26.28 0.80
CA SER A 107 -1.73 -25.95 1.83
C SER A 107 -1.03 -25.73 3.17
N TYR A 108 -1.08 -24.50 3.67
CA TYR A 108 -0.51 -24.14 4.97
C TYR A 108 -1.47 -24.50 6.11
N LYS A 109 -1.06 -25.42 7.00
CA LYS A 109 -1.77 -25.64 8.26
C LYS A 109 -1.46 -24.47 9.23
N ALA A 110 -2.50 -23.75 9.64
CA ALA A 110 -2.38 -22.69 10.62
C ALA A 110 -2.04 -23.28 12.00
N THR A 111 -0.86 -23.00 12.51
CA THR A 111 -0.49 -23.29 13.92
C THR A 111 -0.79 -22.08 14.77
N LYS A 112 -1.55 -22.26 15.85
CA LYS A 112 -1.75 -21.22 16.88
C LYS A 112 -0.41 -21.01 17.60
N THR A 113 0.14 -19.82 17.49
CA THR A 113 1.34 -19.41 18.26
C THR A 113 0.96 -18.25 19.17
N ASN A 114 1.29 -18.34 20.46
CA ASN A 114 1.19 -17.21 21.37
C ASN A 114 2.30 -16.20 21.03
N ILE A 115 1.92 -15.10 20.38
CA ILE A 115 2.83 -14.03 20.01
C ILE A 115 2.78 -12.97 21.12
N LYS A 116 3.92 -12.72 21.77
CA LYS A 116 4.06 -11.59 22.71
C LYS A 116 4.24 -10.31 21.89
N VAL A 117 3.32 -9.37 22.07
CA VAL A 117 3.33 -8.06 21.43
C VAL A 117 3.77 -7.01 22.44
N ARG A 118 4.71 -6.15 22.06
CA ARG A 118 5.19 -5.02 22.87
C ARG A 118 4.91 -3.71 22.15
N SER A 119 4.38 -2.73 22.86
CA SER A 119 4.25 -1.35 22.37
C SER A 119 5.48 -0.52 22.70
N ASN A 120 5.89 0.37 21.80
CA ASN A 120 6.92 1.38 22.05
C ASN A 120 6.43 2.52 22.95
N THR A 121 5.12 2.62 23.19
CA THR A 121 4.48 3.67 23.98
C THR A 121 3.67 3.04 25.12
N ALA A 122 3.95 3.41 26.36
CA ALA A 122 3.19 2.94 27.51
C ALA A 122 1.73 3.44 27.43
N LYS A 123 0.78 2.63 27.90
CA LYS A 123 -0.65 2.93 27.86
C LYS A 123 -0.98 4.31 28.46
N ASN A 124 -0.47 4.60 29.65
CA ASN A 124 -0.74 5.88 30.32
C ASN A 124 -0.21 7.06 29.51
N LYS A 125 1.00 6.93 28.93
CA LYS A 125 1.56 7.96 28.06
C LYS A 125 0.70 8.20 26.80
N PHE A 126 0.17 7.13 26.19
CA PHE A 126 -0.73 7.27 25.06
C PHE A 126 -2.03 8.00 25.44
N LEU A 127 -2.60 7.68 26.62
CA LEU A 127 -3.78 8.39 27.14
C LEU A 127 -3.51 9.88 27.42
N GLU A 128 -2.33 10.20 27.95
CA GLU A 128 -1.90 11.60 28.10
C GLU A 128 -1.79 12.34 26.75
N MET A 129 -1.23 11.67 25.73
CA MET A 129 -1.17 12.23 24.38
C MET A 129 -2.57 12.52 23.82
N VAL A 130 -3.53 11.60 24.01
CA VAL A 130 -4.93 11.80 23.61
C VAL A 130 -5.55 12.99 24.33
N ASN A 131 -5.38 13.10 25.64
CA ASN A 131 -5.92 14.22 26.43
C ASN A 131 -5.29 15.55 26.01
N ARG A 132 -4.01 15.57 25.68
CA ARG A 132 -3.33 16.77 25.18
C ARG A 132 -3.84 17.16 23.79
N ALA A 133 -4.02 16.19 22.89
CA ALA A 133 -4.59 16.41 21.57
C ALA A 133 -6.00 17.03 21.66
N LYS A 134 -6.85 16.48 22.55
CA LYS A 134 -8.20 17.04 22.80
C LYS A 134 -8.16 18.49 23.31
N LYS A 135 -7.14 18.86 24.11
CA LYS A 135 -6.96 20.26 24.52
C LYS A 135 -6.64 21.17 23.35
N TYR A 136 -5.71 20.78 22.46
CA TYR A 136 -5.38 21.54 21.26
C TYR A 136 -6.60 21.75 20.34
N ILE A 137 -7.42 20.71 20.16
CA ILE A 137 -8.68 20.84 19.40
C ILE A 137 -9.63 21.84 20.08
N LYS A 138 -9.78 21.74 21.41
CA LYS A 138 -10.71 22.61 22.16
C LYS A 138 -10.35 24.09 22.12
N ILE A 139 -9.06 24.44 22.10
CA ILE A 139 -8.58 25.82 22.01
C ILE A 139 -8.43 26.33 20.59
N GLY A 140 -8.70 25.47 19.58
CA GLY A 140 -8.68 25.86 18.18
C GLY A 140 -7.32 25.82 17.49
N ASP A 141 -6.29 25.24 18.13
CA ASP A 141 -4.96 25.14 17.54
C ASP A 141 -4.90 24.14 16.37
N ILE A 142 -5.75 23.10 16.40
CA ILE A 142 -5.84 22.07 15.39
C ILE A 142 -7.29 21.59 15.24
N PHE A 143 -7.64 21.10 14.06
CA PHE A 143 -8.95 20.46 13.82
C PHE A 143 -8.88 18.94 14.02
N GLN A 144 -7.76 18.34 13.62
CA GLN A 144 -7.54 16.90 13.67
C GLN A 144 -6.07 16.59 13.95
N VAL A 145 -5.81 15.47 14.61
CA VAL A 145 -4.49 14.90 14.75
C VAL A 145 -4.57 13.38 14.81
N VAL A 146 -3.67 12.69 14.12
CA VAL A 146 -3.53 11.25 14.19
C VAL A 146 -2.38 10.91 15.14
N LEU A 147 -2.70 10.29 16.26
CA LEU A 147 -1.70 9.78 17.21
C LEU A 147 -1.34 8.35 16.82
N SER A 148 -0.05 8.04 16.84
CA SER A 148 0.43 6.71 16.47
C SER A 148 1.27 6.08 17.57
N GLN A 149 1.34 4.75 17.54
CA GLN A 149 2.25 3.94 18.32
C GLN A 149 2.70 2.74 17.48
N ARG A 150 3.84 2.16 17.83
CA ARG A 150 4.35 0.98 17.17
C ARG A 150 4.24 -0.24 18.08
N PHE A 151 3.69 -1.31 17.52
CA PHE A 151 3.69 -2.62 18.15
C PHE A 151 4.76 -3.50 17.51
N GLU A 152 5.49 -4.21 18.34
CA GLU A 152 6.56 -5.10 17.94
C GLU A 152 6.26 -6.53 18.39
N ALA A 153 6.57 -7.48 17.54
CA ALA A 153 6.45 -8.89 17.85
C ALA A 153 7.55 -9.69 17.14
N LYS A 154 8.03 -10.76 17.79
CA LYS A 154 8.96 -11.68 17.14
C LYS A 154 8.24 -12.42 16.02
N LEU A 155 8.78 -12.33 14.82
CA LEU A 155 8.25 -13.01 13.66
C LEU A 155 8.50 -14.52 13.76
N THR A 156 7.43 -15.32 13.70
CA THR A 156 7.49 -16.79 13.80
C THR A 156 7.16 -17.47 12.47
N LYS A 157 6.72 -16.71 11.48
CA LYS A 157 6.35 -17.17 10.15
C LYS A 157 7.05 -16.35 9.09
N ARG A 158 7.16 -16.89 7.87
CA ARG A 158 7.69 -16.13 6.74
C ARG A 158 6.80 -14.93 6.44
N PRO A 159 7.34 -13.77 6.07
CA PRO A 159 6.56 -12.56 5.79
C PRO A 159 5.44 -12.78 4.76
N LEU A 160 5.69 -13.58 3.72
CA LEU A 160 4.68 -13.90 2.71
C LEU A 160 3.46 -14.63 3.29
N GLU A 161 3.65 -15.46 4.33
CA GLU A 161 2.53 -16.14 4.98
C GLU A 161 1.65 -15.16 5.77
N ILE A 162 2.27 -14.13 6.34
CA ILE A 162 1.55 -13.04 7.00
C ILE A 162 0.72 -12.28 5.97
N TYR A 163 1.30 -11.95 4.82
CA TYR A 163 0.58 -11.31 3.72
C TYR A 163 -0.61 -12.15 3.23
N LYS A 164 -0.41 -13.45 3.01
CA LYS A 164 -1.50 -14.36 2.62
C LYS A 164 -2.62 -14.39 3.66
N LYS A 165 -2.28 -14.38 4.94
CA LYS A 165 -3.28 -14.32 6.01
C LYS A 165 -4.00 -12.99 6.02
N LEU A 166 -3.28 -11.88 5.88
CA LEU A 166 -3.85 -10.53 5.81
C LEU A 166 -4.88 -10.41 4.68
N ARG A 167 -4.59 -10.96 3.49
CA ARG A 167 -5.52 -10.97 2.35
C ARG A 167 -6.86 -11.64 2.66
N VAL A 168 -6.86 -12.64 3.53
CA VAL A 168 -8.08 -13.37 3.91
C VAL A 168 -8.82 -12.68 5.05
N THR A 169 -8.07 -12.13 6.02
CA THR A 169 -8.67 -11.57 7.24
C THR A 169 -9.07 -10.10 7.11
N ASN A 170 -8.38 -9.35 6.26
CA ASN A 170 -8.64 -7.93 6.03
C ASN A 170 -8.39 -7.56 4.55
N PRO A 171 -9.21 -8.08 3.62
CA PRO A 171 -9.08 -7.74 2.22
C PRO A 171 -9.33 -6.25 2.01
N SER A 172 -8.48 -5.61 1.21
CA SER A 172 -8.54 -4.19 0.91
C SER A 172 -8.26 -3.95 -0.58
N PRO A 173 -8.72 -2.84 -1.17
CA PRO A 173 -8.46 -2.51 -2.57
C PRO A 173 -6.99 -2.41 -2.93
N PHE A 174 -6.16 -1.96 -1.96
CA PHE A 174 -4.72 -1.76 -2.15
C PHE A 174 -3.96 -2.65 -1.17
N MET A 175 -3.58 -3.82 -1.65
CA MET A 175 -2.77 -4.75 -0.88
C MET A 175 -1.39 -4.87 -1.51
N TYR A 176 -0.34 -4.86 -0.68
CA TYR A 176 1.03 -4.92 -1.16
C TYR A 176 1.92 -5.78 -0.27
N PHE A 177 2.92 -6.36 -0.91
CA PHE A 177 4.03 -7.07 -0.30
C PHE A 177 5.31 -6.65 -1.02
N PHE A 178 6.10 -5.78 -0.41
CA PHE A 178 7.41 -5.37 -0.91
C PHE A 178 8.50 -6.17 -0.21
N ASN A 179 9.33 -6.84 -0.98
CA ASN A 179 10.51 -7.55 -0.47
C ASN A 179 11.78 -6.83 -0.94
N PHE A 180 12.40 -6.09 -0.04
CA PHE A 180 13.61 -5.30 -0.30
C PHE A 180 14.89 -6.03 0.12
N LYS A 181 14.87 -7.36 0.31
CA LYS A 181 15.95 -8.23 0.82
C LYS A 181 16.19 -8.04 2.33
N ASP A 182 16.65 -6.84 2.74
CA ASP A 182 16.98 -6.45 4.10
C ASP A 182 15.75 -6.29 5.00
N PHE A 183 14.62 -5.87 4.43
CA PHE A 183 13.34 -5.79 5.11
C PHE A 183 12.16 -5.99 4.14
N GLN A 184 10.98 -6.24 4.71
CA GLN A 184 9.75 -6.38 3.95
C GLN A 184 8.69 -5.41 4.46
N ILE A 185 7.86 -4.91 3.55
CA ILE A 185 6.68 -4.11 3.89
C ILE A 185 5.43 -4.86 3.42
N ILE A 186 4.51 -5.05 4.34
CA ILE A 186 3.23 -5.73 4.10
C ILE A 186 2.13 -4.76 4.49
N GLY A 187 1.15 -4.58 3.62
CA GLY A 187 0.04 -3.68 3.94
C GLY A 187 -1.26 -4.02 3.23
N ALA A 188 -2.32 -3.49 3.81
CA ALA A 188 -3.67 -3.48 3.29
C ALA A 188 -4.25 -2.09 3.54
N SER A 189 -4.51 -1.34 2.48
CA SER A 189 -5.04 0.03 2.56
C SER A 189 -6.40 0.10 1.87
N PRO A 190 -7.42 0.67 2.53
CA PRO A 190 -8.73 0.88 1.93
C PRO A 190 -8.78 2.11 1.03
N GLU A 191 -7.83 3.03 1.14
CA GLU A 191 -7.92 4.39 0.64
C GLU A 191 -6.69 4.80 -0.16
N ILE A 192 -6.91 5.61 -1.17
CA ILE A 192 -5.84 6.29 -1.91
C ILE A 192 -5.50 7.61 -1.22
N LEU A 193 -4.22 7.95 -1.13
CA LEU A 193 -3.81 9.28 -0.71
C LEU A 193 -4.14 10.30 -1.81
N VAL A 194 -3.61 10.07 -3.00
CA VAL A 194 -3.86 10.88 -4.20
C VAL A 194 -3.65 10.03 -5.44
N ARG A 195 -4.43 10.28 -6.47
CA ARG A 195 -4.26 9.66 -7.79
C ARG A 195 -4.19 10.74 -8.85
N LEU A 196 -3.14 10.72 -9.65
CA LEU A 196 -3.03 11.50 -10.87
C LEU A 196 -3.19 10.59 -12.09
N ARG A 197 -4.19 10.85 -12.92
CA ARG A 197 -4.41 10.16 -14.19
C ARG A 197 -4.99 11.13 -15.21
N ASP A 198 -4.45 11.13 -16.43
CA ASP A 198 -4.91 11.99 -17.53
C ASP A 198 -5.02 13.47 -17.12
N ASN A 199 -3.98 13.98 -16.43
CA ASN A 199 -3.90 15.32 -15.85
C ASN A 199 -5.00 15.63 -14.82
N LYS A 200 -5.77 14.63 -14.36
CA LYS A 200 -6.80 14.78 -13.33
C LYS A 200 -6.29 14.23 -11.99
N ILE A 201 -6.25 15.11 -11.00
CA ILE A 201 -5.99 14.74 -9.61
C ILE A 201 -7.29 14.24 -8.99
N THR A 202 -7.23 13.12 -8.29
CA THR A 202 -8.37 12.56 -7.56
C THR A 202 -7.95 12.29 -6.13
N VAL A 203 -8.69 12.85 -5.19
CA VAL A 203 -8.67 12.51 -3.76
C VAL A 203 -10.01 11.85 -3.43
N ARG A 204 -10.01 10.85 -2.57
CA ARG A 204 -11.22 10.12 -2.18
C ARG A 204 -11.15 9.81 -0.68
N PRO A 205 -11.38 10.81 0.17
CA PRO A 205 -11.34 10.62 1.63
C PRO A 205 -12.47 9.71 2.11
N ILE A 206 -12.16 8.87 3.10
CA ILE A 206 -13.10 8.01 3.80
C ILE A 206 -13.14 8.50 5.25
N ALA A 207 -14.33 8.92 5.72
CA ALA A 207 -14.55 9.36 7.09
C ALA A 207 -15.31 8.28 7.89
N GLY A 208 -16.54 8.58 8.30
CA GLY A 208 -17.36 7.69 9.09
C GLY A 208 -17.74 6.38 8.46
N THR A 209 -18.03 5.39 9.28
CA THR A 209 -18.44 4.05 8.84
C THR A 209 -19.62 3.54 9.67
N ARG A 210 -20.36 2.61 9.08
CA ARG A 210 -21.40 1.82 9.76
C ARG A 210 -21.23 0.34 9.42
N PRO A 211 -21.66 -0.58 10.30
CA PRO A 211 -21.66 -2.00 9.98
C PRO A 211 -22.62 -2.29 8.82
N ARG A 212 -22.33 -3.36 8.08
CA ARG A 212 -23.25 -3.84 7.05
C ARG A 212 -24.52 -4.40 7.70
N GLY A 213 -25.67 -4.11 7.10
CA GLY A 213 -26.94 -4.67 7.53
C GLY A 213 -27.05 -6.17 7.25
N LYS A 214 -27.81 -6.89 8.08
CA LYS A 214 -28.12 -8.31 7.87
C LYS A 214 -29.04 -8.54 6.66
N ASN A 215 -29.71 -7.51 6.21
CA ASN A 215 -30.57 -7.49 5.03
C ASN A 215 -30.62 -6.09 4.44
N THR A 216 -31.16 -5.93 3.23
CA THR A 216 -31.22 -4.68 2.48
C THR A 216 -31.91 -3.55 3.26
N LYS A 217 -32.98 -3.86 4.02
CA LYS A 217 -33.71 -2.85 4.82
C LYS A 217 -32.81 -2.26 5.91
N GLN A 218 -32.09 -3.10 6.63
CA GLN A 218 -31.17 -2.69 7.69
C GLN A 218 -29.94 -1.97 7.11
N ASP A 219 -29.44 -2.42 5.97
CA ASP A 219 -28.29 -1.78 5.28
C ASP A 219 -28.66 -0.36 4.82
N ASN A 220 -29.84 -0.17 4.27
CA ASN A 220 -30.38 1.15 3.90
C ASN A 220 -30.62 2.04 5.11
N PHE A 221 -31.03 1.49 6.24
CA PHE A 221 -31.15 2.22 7.49
C PHE A 221 -29.79 2.75 7.95
N PHE A 222 -28.76 1.92 8.02
CA PHE A 222 -27.41 2.33 8.39
C PHE A 222 -26.80 3.36 7.42
N ALA A 223 -27.09 3.24 6.13
CA ALA A 223 -26.65 4.22 5.15
C ALA A 223 -27.26 5.61 5.40
N LYS A 224 -28.57 5.66 5.70
CA LYS A 224 -29.25 6.91 6.05
C LYS A 224 -28.75 7.50 7.37
N ASP A 225 -28.58 6.64 8.38
CA ASP A 225 -28.03 7.02 9.69
C ASP A 225 -26.66 7.66 9.55
N LEU A 226 -25.76 7.06 8.75
CA LEU A 226 -24.43 7.62 8.48
C LEU A 226 -24.50 9.00 7.82
N LEU A 227 -25.36 9.19 6.84
CA LEU A 227 -25.52 10.44 6.12
C LEU A 227 -26.17 11.56 6.96
N GLN A 228 -26.88 11.20 8.03
CA GLN A 228 -27.54 12.14 8.94
C GLN A 228 -26.72 12.44 10.20
N ASP A 229 -25.64 11.68 10.44
CA ASP A 229 -24.79 11.88 11.60
C ASP A 229 -23.95 13.16 11.43
N LYS A 230 -24.26 14.17 12.23
CA LYS A 230 -23.62 15.49 12.15
C LYS A 230 -22.11 15.46 12.39
N LYS A 231 -21.65 14.57 13.28
CA LYS A 231 -20.23 14.42 13.58
C LYS A 231 -19.49 13.82 12.39
N GLU A 232 -20.00 12.71 11.84
CA GLU A 232 -19.39 12.04 10.68
C GLU A 232 -19.41 12.93 9.44
N LEU A 233 -20.50 13.71 9.25
CA LEU A 233 -20.58 14.68 8.16
C LEU A 233 -19.57 15.82 8.33
N SER A 234 -19.39 16.35 9.54
CA SER A 234 -18.40 17.39 9.81
C SER A 234 -16.98 16.93 9.56
N GLU A 235 -16.65 15.68 9.95
CA GLU A 235 -15.35 15.07 9.64
C GLU A 235 -15.14 14.92 8.13
N HIS A 236 -16.15 14.45 7.40
CA HIS A 236 -16.09 14.31 5.96
C HIS A 236 -15.86 15.66 5.24
N LEU A 237 -16.58 16.69 5.63
CA LEU A 237 -16.42 18.03 5.08
C LEU A 237 -15.03 18.61 5.37
N MET A 238 -14.51 18.42 6.57
CA MET A 238 -13.14 18.82 6.93
C MET A 238 -12.08 18.11 6.06
N LEU A 239 -12.30 16.85 5.70
CA LEU A 239 -11.36 16.10 4.84
C LEU A 239 -11.44 16.52 3.36
N LEU A 240 -12.55 17.15 2.94
CA LEU A 240 -12.74 17.65 1.58
C LEU A 240 -12.19 19.05 1.37
N ASP A 241 -12.17 19.88 2.43
CA ASP A 241 -11.75 21.27 2.42
C ASP A 241 -10.22 21.39 2.40
#